data_3a0f67624d13d920d36a88487403384f
#
_entry.id   3a0f67624d13d920d36a88487403384f
#
_cell.length_a   1.000
_cell.length_b   1.000
_cell.length_c   1.000
_cell.angle_alpha   90.00
_cell.angle_beta   90.00
_cell.angle_gamma   90.00
#
_symmetry.space_group_name_H-M   'P 1'
#
loop_
_entity.id
_entity.type
_entity.pdbx_description
1 polymer ?
#
loop_
_entity_poly.entity_id
_entity_poly.type
_entity_poly.pdbx_seq_one_letter_code
_entity_poly.pdbx_strand_id
1 'polypeptide(L)'
;MKIKYQIILLLTAMVMLFGGCGKKNTVVTGRYYYPDQEKDAKTEETSDDAGESAETTEENEAVIGSDQFLIKTNDMQEECLTLEQIASGKEYVYYYTLATRFLDKYGNRTAVSYFEPGRVITVGEKDDQGKVTQVQISDAVWEYPDVSHYSVDMDRGIFKIGDERYSYDADLYICEDDLRKQLSDLTELDTLRVTGIGKKLISIVVTTGHGELALTNTDLFEGSFIQIGSKIFAEVTKDMTMELPAGTYTVTVANNGSVSYTHL
;
A
#
# COMPACT_ATOMS: atom_id res chain seq x y z
N MET A 1 -45.84 15.31 -37.34
CA MET A 1 -45.20 15.44 -36.02
C MET A 1 -44.45 14.15 -35.76
N LYS A 2 -43.14 14.10 -35.96
CA LYS A 2 -42.29 12.89 -35.79
C LYS A 2 -41.57 13.01 -34.48
N ILE A 3 -41.92 12.15 -33.52
CA ILE A 3 -41.27 12.03 -32.23
C ILE A 3 -40.03 11.15 -32.41
N LYS A 4 -38.85 11.76 -32.26
CA LYS A 4 -37.56 11.05 -32.20
C LYS A 4 -37.39 10.52 -30.81
N TYR A 5 -37.43 9.19 -30.64
CA TYR A 5 -36.99 8.54 -29.41
C TYR A 5 -35.46 8.51 -29.40
N GLN A 6 -34.85 9.32 -28.55
CA GLN A 6 -33.45 9.15 -28.16
C GLN A 6 -33.43 8.06 -27.09
N ILE A 7 -32.90 6.91 -27.45
CA ILE A 7 -32.55 5.87 -26.50
C ILE A 7 -31.23 6.30 -25.87
N ILE A 8 -31.30 6.85 -24.66
CA ILE A 8 -30.11 7.04 -23.78
C ILE A 8 -29.86 5.68 -23.15
N LEU A 9 -28.86 4.99 -23.64
CA LEU A 9 -28.35 3.77 -23.00
C LEU A 9 -27.49 4.24 -21.81
N LEU A 10 -28.09 4.27 -20.64
CA LEU A 10 -27.41 4.52 -19.36
C LEU A 10 -26.74 3.22 -18.96
N LEU A 11 -25.45 3.08 -19.26
CA LEU A 11 -24.61 2.00 -18.73
C LEU A 11 -24.24 2.38 -17.29
N THR A 12 -25.07 1.99 -16.33
CA THR A 12 -24.71 2.09 -14.90
C THR A 12 -23.77 0.96 -14.56
N ALA A 13 -22.47 1.23 -14.58
CA ALA A 13 -21.50 0.35 -13.94
C ALA A 13 -21.65 0.50 -12.42
N MET A 14 -22.23 -0.49 -11.78
CA MET A 14 -22.40 -0.56 -10.34
C MET A 14 -21.12 -1.15 -9.75
N VAL A 15 -20.25 -0.30 -9.21
CA VAL A 15 -19.09 -0.73 -8.43
C VAL A 15 -19.59 -1.27 -7.10
N MET A 16 -19.62 -2.59 -6.94
CA MET A 16 -19.86 -3.23 -5.65
C MET A 16 -18.52 -3.55 -5.00
N LEU A 17 -18.12 -2.73 -4.04
CA LEU A 17 -17.03 -3.06 -3.12
C LEU A 17 -17.52 -4.13 -2.14
N PHE A 18 -17.32 -5.40 -2.46
CA PHE A 18 -17.47 -6.48 -1.51
C PHE A 18 -16.09 -6.99 -1.10
N GLY A 19 -15.66 -6.62 0.09
CA GLY A 19 -14.63 -7.35 0.80
C GLY A 19 -15.14 -8.76 1.11
N GLY A 20 -14.74 -9.73 0.32
CA GLY A 20 -15.09 -11.14 0.49
C GLY A 20 -13.84 -12.00 0.40
N CYS A 21 -13.36 -12.47 1.55
CA CYS A 21 -12.32 -13.49 1.66
C CYS A 21 -12.81 -14.79 1.03
N GLY A 22 -12.23 -15.19 -0.11
CA GLY A 22 -12.53 -16.46 -0.76
C GLY A 22 -11.40 -16.90 -1.66
N LYS A 23 -10.55 -17.82 -1.15
CA LYS A 23 -9.49 -18.47 -1.92
C LYS A 23 -10.05 -19.12 -3.18
N LYS A 24 -9.67 -18.61 -4.34
CA LYS A 24 -9.59 -19.39 -5.59
C LYS A 24 -8.35 -18.93 -6.36
N ASN A 25 -7.36 -19.82 -6.39
CA ASN A 25 -6.23 -19.69 -7.30
C ASN A 25 -6.76 -19.76 -8.73
N THR A 26 -6.86 -18.64 -9.40
CA THR A 26 -7.02 -18.59 -10.85
C THR A 26 -5.81 -17.85 -11.40
N VAL A 27 -4.90 -18.60 -12.00
CA VAL A 27 -3.76 -18.05 -12.73
C VAL A 27 -4.31 -17.43 -14.00
N VAL A 28 -4.41 -16.12 -14.03
CA VAL A 28 -4.67 -15.38 -15.28
C VAL A 28 -3.32 -15.04 -15.88
N THR A 29 -2.91 -15.76 -16.90
CA THR A 29 -1.74 -15.43 -17.74
C THR A 29 -2.10 -14.28 -18.67
N GLY A 30 -2.09 -13.07 -18.15
CA GLY A 30 -2.07 -11.85 -18.96
C GLY A 30 -0.63 -11.56 -19.34
N ARG A 31 -0.29 -11.60 -20.64
CA ARG A 31 1.00 -11.09 -21.10
C ARG A 31 0.98 -9.56 -21.00
N TYR A 32 1.72 -9.04 -20.04
CA TYR A 32 2.03 -7.61 -19.96
C TYR A 32 3.11 -7.30 -20.99
N TYR A 33 2.83 -6.42 -21.93
CA TYR A 33 3.81 -5.90 -22.87
C TYR A 33 4.35 -4.58 -22.32
N TYR A 34 5.60 -4.60 -21.83
CA TYR A 34 6.37 -3.39 -21.56
C TYR A 34 7.13 -3.02 -22.82
N PRO A 35 7.09 -1.77 -23.28
CA PRO A 35 8.01 -1.34 -24.34
C PRO A 35 9.41 -1.24 -23.71
N ASP A 36 10.29 -2.13 -24.16
CA ASP A 36 11.69 -2.17 -23.79
C ASP A 36 12.40 -0.87 -24.16
N GLN A 37 13.08 -0.29 -23.19
CA GLN A 37 14.20 0.60 -23.49
C GLN A 37 15.40 -0.28 -23.78
N GLU A 38 15.83 -0.26 -25.05
CA GLU A 38 17.08 -0.86 -25.50
C GLU A 38 18.26 -0.36 -24.66
N LYS A 39 18.96 -1.28 -24.02
CA LYS A 39 20.37 -1.12 -23.66
C LYS A 39 21.13 -2.36 -24.09
N ASP A 40 22.08 -2.07 -24.96
CA ASP A 40 22.99 -2.99 -25.59
C ASP A 40 23.66 -3.98 -24.64
N ALA A 41 23.58 -5.23 -25.01
CA ALA A 41 24.33 -6.34 -24.43
C ALA A 41 25.81 -6.28 -24.83
N LYS A 42 26.71 -6.41 -23.88
CA LYS A 42 28.05 -6.96 -24.10
C LYS A 42 28.25 -8.11 -23.13
N THR A 43 28.27 -9.28 -23.73
CA THR A 43 28.68 -10.56 -23.18
C THR A 43 30.18 -10.54 -22.91
N GLU A 44 30.61 -10.92 -21.71
CA GLU A 44 31.87 -11.64 -21.51
C GLU A 44 31.70 -12.64 -20.36
N GLU A 45 31.78 -13.92 -20.73
CA GLU A 45 31.98 -15.06 -19.83
C GLU A 45 33.39 -15.02 -19.26
N THR A 46 33.52 -15.23 -17.96
CA THR A 46 34.65 -16.01 -17.41
C THR A 46 34.24 -16.64 -16.08
N SER A 47 34.42 -17.94 -16.06
CA SER A 47 34.41 -18.83 -14.91
C SER A 47 35.57 -18.52 -13.96
N ASP A 48 35.40 -18.69 -12.67
CA ASP A 48 36.08 -19.62 -11.77
C ASP A 48 35.97 -19.20 -10.29
N ASP A 49 35.49 -20.18 -9.55
CA ASP A 49 36.03 -20.79 -8.31
C ASP A 49 36.06 -20.03 -7.00
N ALA A 50 35.36 -20.68 -6.08
CA ALA A 50 35.58 -20.87 -4.64
C ALA A 50 36.18 -19.72 -3.79
N GLY A 51 35.38 -19.34 -2.82
CA GLY A 51 35.79 -18.54 -1.67
C GLY A 51 34.65 -18.33 -0.70
N GLU A 52 34.27 -19.39 0.02
CA GLU A 52 33.42 -19.31 1.20
C GLU A 52 34.18 -18.53 2.29
N SER A 53 33.94 -17.24 2.35
CA SER A 53 34.23 -16.45 3.54
C SER A 53 32.92 -16.02 4.16
N ALA A 54 32.54 -16.68 5.23
CA ALA A 54 31.50 -16.26 6.13
C ALA A 54 31.90 -14.89 6.70
N GLU A 55 31.51 -13.82 6.03
CA GLU A 55 31.38 -12.50 6.64
C GLU A 55 30.24 -12.58 7.64
N THR A 56 30.63 -12.75 8.92
CA THR A 56 29.76 -12.46 10.05
C THR A 56 29.47 -10.96 10.00
N THR A 57 28.47 -10.57 9.23
CA THR A 57 27.89 -9.24 9.32
C THR A 57 27.33 -9.14 10.72
N GLU A 58 27.95 -8.38 11.60
CA GLU A 58 27.34 -7.91 12.83
C GLU A 58 26.06 -7.18 12.40
N GLU A 59 24.93 -7.87 12.48
CA GLU A 59 23.61 -7.28 12.38
C GLU A 59 23.54 -6.27 13.53
N ASN A 60 23.63 -4.99 13.19
CA ASN A 60 23.25 -3.91 14.09
C ASN A 60 21.76 -4.08 14.37
N GLU A 61 21.42 -4.90 15.35
CA GLU A 61 20.07 -5.00 15.88
C GLU A 61 19.65 -3.58 16.30
N ALA A 62 18.66 -3.04 15.63
CA ALA A 62 18.14 -1.73 15.93
C ALA A 62 17.61 -1.75 17.36
N VAL A 63 18.27 -1.02 18.25
CA VAL A 63 17.81 -0.85 19.63
C VAL A 63 16.56 0.02 19.59
N ILE A 64 15.39 -0.64 19.71
CA ILE A 64 14.10 0.05 19.80
C ILE A 64 13.98 0.62 21.21
N GLY A 65 13.95 1.94 21.34
CA GLY A 65 13.79 2.63 22.62
C GLY A 65 12.42 2.36 23.25
N SER A 66 12.37 2.38 24.58
CA SER A 66 11.12 2.23 25.34
C SER A 66 10.18 3.45 25.21
N ASP A 67 10.65 4.53 24.62
CA ASP A 67 9.94 5.78 24.37
C ASP A 67 9.32 5.86 22.97
N GLN A 68 9.45 4.78 22.19
CA GLN A 68 8.93 4.71 20.81
C GLN A 68 7.58 4.01 20.76
N PHE A 69 6.63 4.68 20.14
CA PHE A 69 5.26 4.24 20.02
C PHE A 69 4.80 4.25 18.56
N LEU A 70 4.09 3.20 18.20
CA LEU A 70 3.38 3.09 16.93
C LEU A 70 1.96 3.66 17.09
N ILE A 71 1.55 4.55 16.20
CA ILE A 71 0.18 5.06 16.18
C ILE A 71 -0.74 3.98 15.59
N LYS A 72 -1.76 3.59 16.36
CA LYS A 72 -2.83 2.69 15.92
C LYS A 72 -4.02 3.49 15.41
N THR A 73 -4.41 4.54 16.11
CA THR A 73 -5.47 5.46 15.70
C THR A 73 -5.18 6.89 16.16
N ASN A 74 -5.70 7.86 15.43
CA ASN A 74 -5.73 9.25 15.81
C ASN A 74 -7.18 9.75 15.74
N ASP A 75 -7.86 9.79 16.88
CA ASP A 75 -9.21 10.33 16.98
C ASP A 75 -9.14 11.83 17.26
N MET A 76 -9.29 12.62 16.20
CA MET A 76 -9.25 14.08 16.31
C MET A 76 -10.52 14.67 16.94
N GLN A 77 -11.62 13.92 17.04
CA GLN A 77 -12.85 14.38 17.69
C GLN A 77 -12.75 14.23 19.21
N GLU A 78 -12.21 13.10 19.65
CA GLU A 78 -11.98 12.82 21.08
C GLU A 78 -10.61 13.34 21.56
N GLU A 79 -9.84 13.98 20.68
CA GLU A 79 -8.49 14.49 20.95
C GLU A 79 -7.57 13.44 21.61
N CYS A 80 -7.52 12.22 21.04
CA CYS A 80 -6.69 11.15 21.58
C CYS A 80 -5.97 10.34 20.51
N LEU A 81 -4.83 9.76 20.92
CA LEU A 81 -4.02 8.81 20.16
C LEU A 81 -4.07 7.46 20.88
N THR A 82 -4.43 6.40 20.17
CA THR A 82 -4.17 5.03 20.61
C THR A 82 -2.82 4.61 20.10
N LEU A 83 -1.92 4.27 21.00
CA LEU A 83 -0.51 4.01 20.72
C LEU A 83 -0.12 2.61 21.22
N GLU A 84 0.71 1.91 20.48
CA GLU A 84 1.38 0.70 20.92
C GLU A 84 2.84 1.00 21.19
N GLN A 85 3.32 0.72 22.41
CA GLN A 85 4.75 0.80 22.71
C GLN A 85 5.48 -0.35 22.00
N ILE A 86 6.33 -0.01 21.05
CA ILE A 86 6.95 -1.01 20.14
C ILE A 86 7.79 -2.04 20.91
N ALA A 87 8.52 -1.62 21.94
CA ALA A 87 9.38 -2.51 22.71
C ALA A 87 8.62 -3.54 23.55
N SER A 88 7.35 -3.30 23.92
CA SER A 88 6.59 -4.16 24.82
C SER A 88 5.27 -4.68 24.26
N GLY A 89 4.83 -4.18 23.10
CA GLY A 89 3.51 -4.47 22.52
C GLY A 89 2.32 -3.92 23.33
N LYS A 90 2.58 -3.12 24.37
CA LYS A 90 1.54 -2.56 25.24
C LYS A 90 0.83 -1.40 24.59
N GLU A 91 -0.50 -1.40 24.65
CA GLU A 91 -1.32 -0.29 24.16
C GLU A 91 -1.61 0.74 25.25
N TYR A 92 -1.64 2.01 24.83
CA TYR A 92 -1.91 3.18 25.66
C TYR A 92 -2.82 4.15 24.91
N VAL A 93 -3.67 4.86 25.65
CA VAL A 93 -4.43 6.00 25.13
C VAL A 93 -3.85 7.26 25.73
N TYR A 94 -3.42 8.18 24.85
CA TYR A 94 -2.89 9.49 25.21
C TYR A 94 -3.80 10.58 24.70
N TYR A 95 -4.26 11.42 25.63
CA TYR A 95 -5.09 12.57 25.30
C TYR A 95 -4.22 13.80 25.08
N TYR A 96 -4.57 14.59 24.09
CA TYR A 96 -3.88 15.82 23.75
C TYR A 96 -4.87 17.02 23.81
N THR A 97 -4.37 18.22 23.60
CA THR A 97 -5.16 19.46 23.54
C THR A 97 -4.63 20.36 22.43
N LEU A 98 -5.30 21.49 22.20
CA LEU A 98 -4.79 22.53 21.29
C LEU A 98 -3.42 23.11 21.71
N ALA A 99 -3.04 22.96 22.99
CA ALA A 99 -1.75 23.39 23.50
C ALA A 99 -0.63 22.36 23.22
N THR A 100 -0.98 21.12 22.92
CA THR A 100 -0.01 20.06 22.60
C THR A 100 0.80 20.42 21.36
N ARG A 101 2.11 20.27 21.45
CA ARG A 101 3.00 20.50 20.34
C ARG A 101 3.15 19.23 19.51
N PHE A 102 2.71 19.29 18.27
CA PHE A 102 2.93 18.24 17.28
C PHE A 102 4.12 18.61 16.41
N LEU A 103 5.14 17.77 16.39
CA LEU A 103 6.42 18.03 15.75
C LEU A 103 6.78 16.94 14.74
N ASP A 104 7.34 17.35 13.61
CA ASP A 104 7.97 16.42 12.67
C ASP A 104 9.26 15.83 13.26
N LYS A 105 9.93 14.95 12.52
CA LYS A 105 11.19 14.33 12.99
C LYS A 105 12.35 15.32 13.18
N TYR A 106 12.23 16.53 12.65
CA TYR A 106 13.24 17.60 12.77
C TYR A 106 12.90 18.59 13.87
N GLY A 107 11.79 18.40 14.59
CA GLY A 107 11.34 19.30 15.65
C GLY A 107 10.54 20.50 15.16
N ASN A 108 10.15 20.57 13.88
CA ASN A 108 9.29 21.63 13.37
C ASN A 108 7.82 21.32 13.68
N ARG A 109 7.02 22.37 13.93
CA ARG A 109 5.59 22.21 14.14
C ARG A 109 4.89 21.69 12.88
N THR A 110 4.02 20.72 13.07
CA THR A 110 3.17 20.16 12.01
C THR A 110 1.72 20.01 12.46
N ALA A 111 0.83 19.67 11.54
CA ALA A 111 -0.58 19.46 11.86
C ALA A 111 -0.81 18.12 12.57
N VAL A 112 -1.82 18.05 13.45
CA VAL A 112 -2.22 16.80 14.12
C VAL A 112 -2.63 15.72 13.13
N SER A 113 -3.21 16.08 11.99
CA SER A 113 -3.57 15.16 10.90
C SER A 113 -2.39 14.45 10.27
N TYR A 114 -1.17 14.94 10.50
CA TYR A 114 0.05 14.26 10.03
C TYR A 114 0.39 12.99 10.85
N PHE A 115 -0.21 12.87 12.05
CA PHE A 115 -0.01 11.73 12.95
C PHE A 115 -1.01 10.61 12.64
N GLU A 116 -0.83 10.01 11.48
CA GLU A 116 -1.67 8.94 10.95
C GLU A 116 -1.27 7.56 11.52
N PRO A 117 -2.16 6.57 11.48
CA PRO A 117 -1.83 5.18 11.80
C PRO A 117 -0.59 4.69 11.04
N GLY A 118 0.19 3.86 11.69
CA GLY A 118 1.43 3.30 11.14
C GLY A 118 2.67 4.19 11.29
N ARG A 119 2.53 5.44 11.76
CA ARG A 119 3.69 6.28 12.07
C ARG A 119 4.25 5.97 13.46
N VAL A 120 5.56 6.11 13.59
CA VAL A 120 6.26 5.92 14.88
C VAL A 120 6.61 7.28 15.48
N ILE A 121 6.29 7.42 16.75
CA ILE A 121 6.41 8.68 17.49
C ILE A 121 7.09 8.50 18.83
N THR A 122 7.53 9.60 19.40
CA THR A 122 7.87 9.76 20.81
C THR A 122 6.84 10.68 21.46
N VAL A 123 6.57 10.45 22.75
CA VAL A 123 5.59 11.20 23.53
C VAL A 123 6.32 11.90 24.67
N GLY A 124 6.08 13.21 24.81
CA GLY A 124 6.62 14.01 25.90
C GLY A 124 5.88 13.81 27.23
N GLU A 125 6.22 14.64 28.20
CA GLU A 125 5.62 14.61 29.52
C GLU A 125 4.11 14.93 29.48
N LYS A 126 3.40 14.49 30.51
CA LYS A 126 2.02 14.87 30.74
C LYS A 126 1.94 16.10 31.60
N ASP A 127 0.94 16.95 31.34
CA ASP A 127 0.60 18.08 32.19
C ASP A 127 -0.14 17.62 33.45
N ASP A 128 -0.53 18.59 34.32
CA ASP A 128 -1.24 18.33 35.57
C ASP A 128 -2.64 17.70 35.36
N GLN A 129 -3.16 17.73 34.13
CA GLN A 129 -4.44 17.13 33.74
C GLN A 129 -4.26 15.75 33.09
N GLY A 130 -3.01 15.28 32.99
CA GLY A 130 -2.67 13.99 32.35
C GLY A 130 -2.67 14.03 30.82
N LYS A 131 -2.72 15.24 30.22
CA LYS A 131 -2.64 15.42 28.77
C LYS A 131 -1.19 15.53 28.32
N VAL A 132 -0.87 15.01 27.14
CA VAL A 132 0.49 15.09 26.61
C VAL A 132 0.83 16.51 26.15
N THR A 133 2.04 16.96 26.49
CA THR A 133 2.51 18.32 26.15
C THR A 133 3.16 18.36 24.78
N GLN A 134 3.70 17.24 24.31
CA GLN A 134 4.39 17.11 23.04
C GLN A 134 4.23 15.71 22.45
N VAL A 135 4.07 15.66 21.14
CA VAL A 135 4.14 14.44 20.33
C VAL A 135 5.05 14.72 19.14
N GLN A 136 6.01 13.85 18.89
CA GLN A 136 7.00 14.07 17.83
C GLN A 136 7.16 12.78 17.00
N ILE A 137 7.28 12.92 15.66
CA ILE A 137 7.70 11.80 14.82
C ILE A 137 9.10 11.38 15.26
N SER A 138 9.34 10.11 15.53
CA SER A 138 10.62 9.59 15.95
C SER A 138 11.71 9.88 14.89
N ASP A 139 12.87 10.36 15.31
CA ASP A 139 14.03 10.58 14.46
C ASP A 139 14.78 9.28 14.13
N ALA A 140 14.53 8.22 14.90
CA ALA A 140 15.12 6.90 14.68
C ALA A 140 14.50 6.14 13.49
N VAL A 141 13.37 6.64 12.96
CA VAL A 141 12.67 5.94 11.87
C VAL A 141 13.13 6.35 10.48
N TRP A 142 13.13 5.37 9.61
CA TRP A 142 13.11 5.60 8.17
C TRP A 142 11.68 5.33 7.66
N GLU A 143 11.29 6.03 6.60
CA GLU A 143 9.99 5.89 5.94
C GLU A 143 10.17 5.95 4.43
N TYR A 144 9.57 5.00 3.72
CA TYR A 144 9.38 5.01 2.28
C TYR A 144 7.90 5.26 2.00
N PRO A 145 7.52 6.44 1.46
CA PRO A 145 6.12 6.84 1.35
C PRO A 145 5.34 6.14 0.23
N ASP A 146 6.02 5.74 -0.86
CA ASP A 146 5.39 5.27 -2.09
C ASP A 146 6.10 4.03 -2.65
N VAL A 147 5.98 2.89 -1.96
CA VAL A 147 6.58 1.64 -2.37
C VAL A 147 5.58 0.85 -3.20
N SER A 148 5.83 0.74 -4.51
CA SER A 148 5.03 -0.05 -5.45
C SER A 148 5.74 -1.33 -5.94
N HIS A 149 7.05 -1.47 -5.62
CA HIS A 149 7.84 -2.66 -5.98
C HIS A 149 8.49 -3.20 -4.72
N TYR A 150 8.00 -4.34 -4.27
CA TYR A 150 8.49 -5.02 -3.09
C TYR A 150 8.35 -6.54 -3.26
N SER A 151 9.02 -7.28 -2.41
CA SER A 151 8.79 -8.73 -2.31
C SER A 151 8.84 -9.18 -0.86
N VAL A 152 8.10 -10.24 -0.56
CA VAL A 152 7.98 -10.78 0.79
C VAL A 152 8.40 -12.25 0.79
N ASP A 153 9.33 -12.58 1.67
CA ASP A 153 9.70 -13.94 2.00
C ASP A 153 9.10 -14.28 3.37
N MET A 154 7.90 -14.86 3.35
CA MET A 154 7.15 -15.16 4.57
C MET A 154 7.83 -16.24 5.42
N ASP A 155 8.55 -17.16 4.79
CA ASP A 155 9.23 -18.26 5.50
C ASP A 155 10.41 -17.75 6.32
N ARG A 156 11.07 -16.69 5.85
CA ARG A 156 12.22 -16.09 6.51
C ARG A 156 11.88 -14.79 7.26
N GLY A 157 10.67 -14.29 7.18
CA GLY A 157 10.30 -13.02 7.80
C GLY A 157 11.05 -11.83 7.19
N ILE A 158 11.26 -11.82 5.86
CA ILE A 158 12.01 -10.78 5.17
C ILE A 158 11.11 -10.03 4.20
N PHE A 159 11.12 -8.72 4.31
CA PHE A 159 10.52 -7.78 3.37
C PHE A 159 11.63 -7.05 2.60
N LYS A 160 11.51 -6.99 1.26
CA LYS A 160 12.51 -6.36 0.40
C LYS A 160 11.93 -5.18 -0.35
N ILE A 161 12.70 -4.10 -0.39
CA ILE A 161 12.44 -2.89 -1.18
C ILE A 161 13.69 -2.63 -2.02
N GLY A 162 13.62 -2.86 -3.32
CA GLY A 162 14.81 -2.86 -4.17
C GLY A 162 15.83 -3.92 -3.69
N ASP A 163 17.06 -3.47 -3.43
CA ASP A 163 18.14 -4.33 -2.93
C ASP A 163 18.17 -4.46 -1.39
N GLU A 164 17.41 -3.61 -0.69
CA GLU A 164 17.38 -3.56 0.76
C GLU A 164 16.47 -4.64 1.34
N ARG A 165 16.92 -5.22 2.47
CA ARG A 165 16.22 -6.29 3.18
C ARG A 165 15.92 -5.83 4.61
N TYR A 166 14.69 -6.07 5.04
CA TYR A 166 14.19 -5.73 6.36
C TYR A 166 13.56 -6.97 6.99
N SER A 167 13.89 -7.25 8.24
CA SER A 167 13.21 -8.28 9.03
C SER A 167 11.88 -7.73 9.57
N TYR A 168 10.92 -8.60 9.83
CA TYR A 168 9.67 -8.23 10.50
C TYR A 168 9.22 -9.34 11.44
N ASP A 169 8.45 -8.95 12.46
CA ASP A 169 7.86 -9.86 13.42
C ASP A 169 6.46 -10.32 12.96
N ALA A 170 5.96 -11.39 13.56
CA ALA A 170 4.65 -11.94 13.22
C ALA A 170 3.47 -10.99 13.51
N ASP A 171 3.67 -10.00 14.38
CA ASP A 171 2.71 -8.97 14.75
C ASP A 171 2.86 -7.66 13.98
N LEU A 172 3.64 -7.67 12.88
CA LEU A 172 3.82 -6.53 12.00
C LEU A 172 2.49 -5.77 11.78
N TYR A 173 2.53 -4.45 12.02
CA TYR A 173 1.36 -3.62 11.84
C TYR A 173 1.11 -3.32 10.36
N ILE A 174 -0.05 -3.76 9.85
CA ILE A 174 -0.47 -3.50 8.47
C ILE A 174 -1.89 -2.94 8.49
N CYS A 175 -2.13 -1.82 7.82
CA CYS A 175 -3.47 -1.26 7.71
C CYS A 175 -3.73 -0.60 6.35
N GLU A 176 -5.01 -0.46 6.03
CA GLU A 176 -5.57 0.30 4.93
C GLU A 176 -6.81 1.03 5.45
N ASP A 177 -6.88 2.35 5.30
CA ASP A 177 -8.00 3.18 5.78
C ASP A 177 -8.44 2.83 7.22
N ASP A 178 -7.47 2.76 8.14
CA ASP A 178 -7.65 2.38 9.56
C ASP A 178 -8.09 0.92 9.81
N LEU A 179 -8.26 0.12 8.78
CA LEU A 179 -8.60 -1.30 8.89
C LEU A 179 -7.33 -2.16 8.93
N ARG A 180 -7.28 -3.06 9.92
CA ARG A 180 -6.17 -4.01 10.05
C ARG A 180 -6.16 -4.98 8.87
N LYS A 181 -4.99 -5.15 8.25
CA LYS A 181 -4.72 -6.09 7.16
C LYS A 181 -3.70 -7.17 7.60
N GLN A 182 -3.60 -8.22 6.80
CA GLN A 182 -2.55 -9.22 6.90
C GLN A 182 -1.56 -9.08 5.75
N LEU A 183 -0.37 -9.60 5.91
CA LEU A 183 0.64 -9.55 4.86
C LEU A 183 0.20 -10.33 3.60
N SER A 184 -0.61 -11.38 3.78
CA SER A 184 -1.22 -12.15 2.69
C SER A 184 -2.26 -11.39 1.88
N ASP A 185 -2.75 -10.27 2.39
CA ASP A 185 -3.76 -9.44 1.72
C ASP A 185 -3.11 -8.41 0.77
N LEU A 186 -1.78 -8.27 0.83
CA LEU A 186 -1.03 -7.38 -0.04
C LEU A 186 -0.78 -8.03 -1.41
N THR A 187 -0.88 -7.23 -2.46
CA THR A 187 -0.60 -7.64 -3.84
C THR A 187 0.40 -6.69 -4.51
N GLU A 188 0.97 -7.09 -5.63
CA GLU A 188 1.86 -6.24 -6.43
C GLU A 188 1.17 -4.98 -7.01
N LEU A 189 -0.15 -4.90 -6.88
CA LEU A 189 -0.95 -3.74 -7.32
C LEU A 189 -1.02 -2.65 -6.26
N ASP A 190 -0.64 -2.97 -5.02
CA ASP A 190 -0.71 -2.04 -3.91
C ASP A 190 0.48 -1.08 -3.87
N THR A 191 0.20 0.16 -3.49
CA THR A 191 1.23 1.12 -3.12
C THR A 191 1.25 1.27 -1.61
N LEU A 192 2.43 1.21 -1.02
CA LEU A 192 2.63 1.12 0.41
C LEU A 192 3.44 2.30 0.95
N ARG A 193 3.08 2.77 2.14
CA ARG A 193 3.99 3.51 3.01
C ARG A 193 4.59 2.51 3.99
N VAL A 194 5.91 2.41 4.00
CA VAL A 194 6.66 1.44 4.79
C VAL A 194 7.53 2.17 5.79
N THR A 195 7.43 1.81 7.06
CA THR A 195 8.16 2.45 8.16
C THR A 195 8.94 1.41 8.97
N GLY A 196 10.18 1.74 9.32
CA GLY A 196 11.01 0.85 10.13
C GLY A 196 12.07 1.59 10.95
N ILE A 197 12.78 0.81 11.77
CA ILE A 197 13.89 1.24 12.63
C ILE A 197 15.08 0.31 12.36
N GLY A 198 16.22 0.89 11.97
CA GLY A 198 17.38 0.09 11.56
C GLY A 198 17.02 -0.88 10.43
N LYS A 199 17.21 -2.18 10.60
CA LYS A 199 16.83 -3.21 9.62
C LYS A 199 15.49 -3.89 9.95
N LYS A 200 14.76 -3.39 10.95
CA LYS A 200 13.46 -3.93 11.34
C LYS A 200 12.30 -3.11 10.77
N LEU A 201 11.39 -3.78 10.08
CA LEU A 201 10.13 -3.22 9.61
C LEU A 201 9.14 -3.14 10.78
N ILE A 202 8.51 -2.00 10.97
CA ILE A 202 7.58 -1.74 12.08
C ILE A 202 6.13 -1.67 11.58
N SER A 203 5.92 -1.03 10.43
CA SER A 203 4.56 -0.88 9.89
C SER A 203 4.52 -0.80 8.38
N ILE A 204 3.39 -1.22 7.83
CA ILE A 204 2.99 -1.04 6.43
C ILE A 204 1.61 -0.40 6.41
N VAL A 205 1.46 0.68 5.68
CA VAL A 205 0.17 1.31 5.39
C VAL A 205 -0.07 1.24 3.91
N VAL A 206 -1.17 0.61 3.51
CA VAL A 206 -1.59 0.59 2.11
C VAL A 206 -2.14 1.97 1.77
N THR A 207 -1.44 2.71 0.94
CA THR A 207 -1.82 4.07 0.51
C THR A 207 -2.68 4.06 -0.75
N THR A 208 -2.51 3.04 -1.57
CA THR A 208 -3.41 2.72 -2.69
C THR A 208 -3.54 1.22 -2.73
N GLY A 209 -4.71 0.72 -2.42
CA GLY A 209 -5.02 -0.71 -2.45
C GLY A 209 -5.40 -1.16 -3.87
N HIS A 210 -5.80 -2.40 -3.99
CA HIS A 210 -6.35 -2.99 -5.20
C HIS A 210 -7.84 -3.27 -5.05
N GLY A 211 -8.51 -3.46 -6.18
CA GLY A 211 -9.91 -3.84 -6.24
C GLY A 211 -10.21 -4.69 -7.46
N GLU A 212 -11.35 -5.35 -7.46
CA GLU A 212 -11.82 -6.13 -8.58
C GLU A 212 -12.75 -5.29 -9.46
N LEU A 213 -12.42 -5.19 -10.74
CA LEU A 213 -13.31 -4.66 -11.77
C LEU A 213 -14.05 -5.82 -12.43
N ALA A 214 -15.38 -5.89 -12.27
CA ALA A 214 -16.23 -6.84 -12.95
C ALA A 214 -16.95 -6.17 -14.13
N LEU A 215 -16.78 -6.74 -15.32
CA LEU A 215 -17.50 -6.34 -16.52
C LEU A 215 -18.66 -7.31 -16.75
N THR A 216 -19.87 -6.80 -16.70
CA THR A 216 -21.10 -7.58 -16.89
C THR A 216 -21.82 -7.21 -18.19
N ASN A 217 -22.64 -8.10 -18.72
CA ASN A 217 -23.37 -7.92 -20.00
C ASN A 217 -22.43 -7.67 -21.18
N THR A 218 -21.33 -8.38 -21.21
CA THR A 218 -20.28 -8.24 -22.24
C THR A 218 -20.58 -8.95 -23.54
N ASP A 219 -21.71 -9.66 -23.67
CA ASP A 219 -22.07 -10.50 -24.84
C ASP A 219 -21.98 -9.73 -26.18
N LEU A 220 -22.28 -8.43 -26.19
CA LEU A 220 -22.20 -7.57 -27.41
C LEU A 220 -20.77 -7.13 -27.74
N PHE A 221 -19.85 -7.29 -26.83
CA PHE A 221 -18.45 -6.85 -26.92
C PHE A 221 -17.45 -7.99 -26.83
N GLU A 222 -17.91 -9.23 -26.73
CA GLU A 222 -17.06 -10.41 -26.69
C GLU A 222 -16.12 -10.44 -27.90
N GLY A 223 -14.83 -10.67 -27.67
CA GLY A 223 -13.79 -10.58 -28.70
C GLY A 223 -13.35 -9.16 -29.06
N SER A 224 -13.92 -8.11 -28.45
CA SER A 224 -13.44 -6.74 -28.56
C SER A 224 -12.24 -6.53 -27.66
N PHE A 225 -11.47 -5.44 -27.91
CA PHE A 225 -10.37 -5.04 -27.03
C PHE A 225 -10.84 -3.95 -26.07
N ILE A 226 -10.49 -4.11 -24.79
CA ILE A 226 -10.68 -3.09 -23.77
C ILE A 226 -9.33 -2.52 -23.36
N GLN A 227 -9.29 -1.20 -23.25
CA GLN A 227 -8.19 -0.46 -22.67
C GLN A 227 -8.68 0.21 -21.39
N ILE A 228 -7.98 -0.01 -20.27
CA ILE A 228 -8.26 0.62 -18.98
C ILE A 228 -7.08 1.49 -18.60
N GLY A 229 -7.32 2.79 -18.50
CA GLY A 229 -6.27 3.78 -18.37
C GLY A 229 -5.31 3.75 -19.57
N SER A 230 -4.01 3.90 -19.29
CA SER A 230 -2.97 3.93 -20.35
C SER A 230 -2.17 2.62 -20.47
N LYS A 231 -2.33 1.70 -19.54
CA LYS A 231 -1.40 0.55 -19.40
C LYS A 231 -2.06 -0.82 -19.55
N ILE A 232 -3.36 -0.93 -19.32
CA ILE A 232 -4.04 -2.22 -19.28
C ILE A 232 -4.82 -2.42 -20.57
N PHE A 233 -4.49 -3.52 -21.27
CA PHE A 233 -5.15 -3.94 -22.50
C PHE A 233 -5.55 -5.40 -22.37
N ALA A 234 -6.80 -5.73 -22.65
CA ALA A 234 -7.31 -7.07 -22.59
C ALA A 234 -8.35 -7.32 -23.68
N GLU A 235 -8.55 -8.59 -24.05
CA GLU A 235 -9.70 -9.00 -24.86
C GLU A 235 -10.90 -9.20 -23.94
N VAL A 236 -12.04 -8.67 -24.35
CA VAL A 236 -13.29 -8.79 -23.60
C VAL A 236 -13.81 -10.21 -23.71
N THR A 237 -13.94 -10.88 -22.58
CA THR A 237 -14.58 -12.19 -22.45
C THR A 237 -15.90 -12.06 -21.69
N LYS A 238 -16.70 -13.10 -21.75
CA LYS A 238 -17.95 -13.13 -21.00
C LYS A 238 -17.71 -13.06 -19.50
N ASP A 239 -18.44 -12.15 -18.83
CA ASP A 239 -18.37 -11.95 -17.37
C ASP A 239 -16.92 -11.80 -16.86
N MET A 240 -16.15 -10.96 -17.57
CA MET A 240 -14.74 -10.72 -17.29
C MET A 240 -14.54 -10.00 -15.96
N THR A 241 -13.61 -10.49 -15.13
CA THR A 241 -13.14 -9.80 -13.95
C THR A 241 -11.63 -9.59 -14.02
N MET A 242 -11.15 -8.50 -13.43
CA MET A 242 -9.72 -8.21 -13.31
C MET A 242 -9.41 -7.41 -12.05
N GLU A 243 -8.27 -7.67 -11.45
CA GLU A 243 -7.77 -6.87 -10.34
C GLU A 243 -7.00 -5.66 -10.85
N LEU A 244 -7.23 -4.50 -10.24
CA LEU A 244 -6.62 -3.23 -10.60
C LEU A 244 -6.22 -2.47 -9.34
N PRO A 245 -5.20 -1.59 -9.38
CA PRO A 245 -5.02 -0.61 -8.32
C PRO A 245 -6.28 0.22 -8.14
N ALA A 246 -6.61 0.59 -6.92
CA ALA A 246 -7.74 1.47 -6.65
C ALA A 246 -7.51 2.83 -7.34
N GLY A 247 -8.52 3.36 -8.02
CA GLY A 247 -8.37 4.60 -8.76
C GLY A 247 -9.52 4.88 -9.72
N THR A 248 -9.40 5.98 -10.44
CA THR A 248 -10.33 6.36 -11.50
C THR A 248 -9.71 6.10 -12.86
N TYR A 249 -10.39 5.36 -13.71
CA TYR A 249 -9.89 4.95 -15.01
C TYR A 249 -10.78 5.41 -16.14
N THR A 250 -10.16 5.83 -17.24
CA THR A 250 -10.86 5.93 -18.53
C THR A 250 -10.85 4.54 -19.16
N VAL A 251 -12.03 4.05 -19.51
CA VAL A 251 -12.20 2.76 -20.19
C VAL A 251 -12.58 3.00 -21.63
N THR A 252 -11.85 2.38 -22.54
CA THR A 252 -12.10 2.45 -23.98
C THR A 252 -12.33 1.03 -24.50
N VAL A 253 -13.44 0.82 -25.18
CA VAL A 253 -13.73 -0.47 -25.85
C VAL A 253 -13.68 -0.23 -27.37
N ALA A 254 -12.85 -1.00 -28.06
CA ALA A 254 -12.70 -0.98 -29.50
C ALA A 254 -13.25 -2.26 -30.12
N ASN A 255 -14.27 -2.13 -30.96
CA ASN A 255 -14.87 -3.23 -31.70
C ASN A 255 -14.92 -2.88 -33.18
N ASN A 256 -14.17 -3.59 -34.02
CA ASN A 256 -14.23 -3.59 -35.50
C ASN A 256 -14.56 -2.21 -36.13
N GLY A 257 -13.88 -1.14 -35.69
CA GLY A 257 -14.01 0.20 -36.26
C GLY A 257 -14.91 1.16 -35.50
N SER A 258 -15.53 0.75 -34.38
CA SER A 258 -16.22 1.65 -33.45
C SER A 258 -15.45 1.71 -32.12
N VAL A 259 -15.36 2.92 -31.54
CA VAL A 259 -14.72 3.15 -30.24
C VAL A 259 -15.75 3.78 -29.31
N SER A 260 -15.93 3.20 -28.14
CA SER A 260 -16.76 3.74 -27.06
C SER A 260 -15.90 4.13 -25.88
N TYR A 261 -16.18 5.28 -25.28
CA TYR A 261 -15.46 5.80 -24.11
C TYR A 261 -16.40 5.87 -22.92
N THR A 262 -15.91 5.44 -21.74
CA THR A 262 -16.57 5.66 -20.46
C THR A 262 -15.53 5.98 -19.39
N HIS A 263 -15.95 6.68 -18.34
CA HIS A 263 -15.16 6.94 -17.14
C HIS A 263 -15.72 6.11 -15.99
N LEU A 264 -14.84 5.43 -15.29
CA LEU A 264 -15.12 4.62 -14.08
C LEU A 264 -14.39 5.20 -12.88
#